data_8b1d1f970c21c288d06a5a7c3e6da24c
#
_entry.id   8b1d1f970c21c288d06a5a7c3e6da24c
#
_cell.length_a   1.000
_cell.length_b   1.000
_cell.length_c   1.000
_cell.angle_alpha   90.00
_cell.angle_beta   90.00
_cell.angle_gamma   90.00
#
_symmetry.space_group_name_H-M   'P 1'
#
loop_
_entity.id
_entity.type
_entity.pdbx_description
1 polymer ?
#
loop_
_entity_poly.entity_id
_entity_poly.type
_entity_poly.pdbx_seq_one_letter_code
_entity_poly.pdbx_strand_id
1 'polypeptide(L)'
;MDDLAALARVSAELGSNRLLVQAAGGNTSIKDDGVLWVKASGRWLAKALDEPIFAALDLPRILSALAHNDPACETCDAFVRADLSAPGLRPSVETTLHAGLPQRVVLHVHCVETISHAVLEDGAARVAPLLDGLKWAWVPYTRPGLPLFRTITPGADLYVFANHGLVVAADTLEAAVALVATVGRRLARPLQPAPTRSARGVERAGYRFADAPALAPHAVRFAAAGAYYPDHLVFLGSGAATIDSVVGSPPVILAPGFPPLVRDDLAPTPLAMAGCLADVAARLAPDDRPRYFTAQEEHDLTHWDAEIYRQSLPGSA
;
A
#
# COMPACT_ATOMS: atom_id res chain seq x y z
N MET A 1 27.42 -2.37 5.50
CA MET A 1 27.14 -1.11 4.76
C MET A 1 26.72 -1.34 3.31
N ASP A 2 27.24 -2.35 2.63
CA ASP A 2 26.85 -2.68 1.25
C ASP A 2 25.38 -3.09 1.12
N ASP A 3 24.86 -3.82 2.10
CA ASP A 3 23.48 -4.30 2.10
C ASP A 3 22.43 -3.20 2.26
N LEU A 4 22.68 -2.19 3.10
CA LEU A 4 21.75 -1.05 3.25
C LEU A 4 21.74 -0.20 1.97
N ALA A 5 22.89 -0.01 1.33
CA ALA A 5 22.97 0.68 0.04
C ALA A 5 22.28 -0.13 -1.08
N ALA A 6 22.37 -1.46 -1.04
CA ALA A 6 21.63 -2.31 -1.97
C ALA A 6 20.12 -2.26 -1.71
N LEU A 7 19.68 -2.28 -0.45
CA LEU A 7 18.28 -2.09 -0.06
C LEU A 7 17.75 -0.73 -0.54
N ALA A 8 18.55 0.35 -0.39
CA ALA A 8 18.16 1.68 -0.85
C ALA A 8 17.94 1.73 -2.38
N ARG A 9 18.82 1.11 -3.16
CA ARG A 9 18.66 1.00 -4.62
C ARG A 9 17.37 0.26 -5.01
N VAL A 10 17.17 -0.93 -4.43
CA VAL A 10 15.95 -1.72 -4.66
C VAL A 10 14.70 -0.94 -4.25
N SER A 11 14.75 -0.25 -3.12
CA SER A 11 13.63 0.54 -2.62
C SER A 11 13.28 1.71 -3.55
N ALA A 12 14.30 2.41 -4.05
CA ALA A 12 14.10 3.51 -5.01
C ALA A 12 13.49 2.99 -6.33
N GLU A 13 13.96 1.84 -6.82
CA GLU A 13 13.42 1.21 -8.02
C GLU A 13 11.95 0.80 -7.85
N LEU A 14 11.62 0.09 -6.77
CA LEU A 14 10.24 -0.28 -6.45
C LEU A 14 9.35 0.95 -6.27
N GLY A 15 9.84 1.96 -5.52
CA GLY A 15 9.11 3.19 -5.24
C GLY A 15 8.88 4.09 -6.46
N SER A 16 9.71 3.96 -7.50
CA SER A 16 9.55 4.68 -8.76
C SER A 16 8.49 4.07 -9.69
N ASN A 17 8.05 2.86 -9.40
CA ASN A 17 7.00 2.20 -10.16
C ASN A 17 5.64 2.40 -9.48
N ARG A 18 4.82 3.31 -10.04
CA ARG A 18 3.48 3.64 -9.49
C ARG A 18 2.51 2.47 -9.41
N LEU A 19 2.75 1.37 -10.15
CA LEU A 19 1.92 0.17 -10.05
C LEU A 19 2.36 -0.76 -8.91
N LEU A 20 3.52 -0.51 -8.29
CA LEU A 20 4.01 -1.25 -7.12
C LEU A 20 3.88 -0.47 -5.82
N VAL A 21 4.17 0.84 -5.85
CA VAL A 21 4.19 1.69 -4.65
C VAL A 21 3.64 3.06 -4.99
N GLN A 22 2.82 3.60 -4.11
CA GLN A 22 2.27 4.94 -4.24
C GLN A 22 2.60 5.76 -3.00
N ALA A 23 3.15 6.95 -3.21
CA ALA A 23 3.54 7.90 -2.16
C ALA A 23 4.36 7.22 -1.03
N ALA A 24 3.91 7.37 0.22
CA ALA A 24 4.55 6.77 1.39
C ALA A 24 4.10 5.32 1.66
N GLY A 25 3.29 4.73 0.77
CA GLY A 25 2.84 3.34 0.88
C GLY A 25 3.97 2.33 0.78
N GLY A 26 3.69 1.10 1.20
CA GLY A 26 4.67 0.02 1.23
C GLY A 26 5.89 0.30 2.11
N ASN A 27 6.68 -0.72 2.33
CA ASN A 27 7.94 -0.62 3.08
C ASN A 27 8.87 -1.79 2.75
N THR A 28 10.16 -1.58 2.97
CA THR A 28 11.21 -2.56 2.72
C THR A 28 12.10 -2.66 3.93
N SER A 29 12.68 -3.83 4.15
CA SER A 29 13.62 -4.05 5.24
C SER A 29 14.68 -5.08 4.91
N ILE A 30 15.78 -5.01 5.66
CA ILE A 30 16.82 -6.04 5.72
C ILE A 30 17.27 -6.25 7.16
N LYS A 31 17.53 -7.50 7.52
CA LYS A 31 18.12 -7.90 8.80
C LYS A 31 19.59 -8.15 8.60
N ASP A 32 20.42 -7.49 9.39
CA ASP A 32 21.86 -7.61 9.33
C ASP A 32 22.47 -7.43 10.73
N ASP A 33 23.26 -8.40 11.18
CA ASP A 33 23.99 -8.40 12.47
C ASP A 33 23.16 -7.90 13.69
N GLY A 34 21.96 -8.49 13.85
CA GLY A 34 21.06 -8.14 14.95
C GLY A 34 20.33 -6.80 14.80
N VAL A 35 20.51 -6.12 13.68
CA VAL A 35 19.81 -4.88 13.35
C VAL A 35 18.75 -5.15 12.28
N LEU A 36 17.53 -4.63 12.50
CA LEU A 36 16.51 -4.51 11.47
C LEU A 36 16.56 -3.09 10.89
N TRP A 37 16.93 -2.98 9.63
CA TRP A 37 16.79 -1.77 8.86
C TRP A 37 15.43 -1.78 8.16
N VAL A 38 14.54 -0.85 8.49
CA VAL A 38 13.20 -0.78 7.92
C VAL A 38 12.84 0.65 7.52
N LYS A 39 12.10 0.80 6.42
CA LYS A 39 11.63 2.10 5.96
C LYS A 39 10.81 2.79 7.05
N ALA A 40 11.14 4.04 7.33
CA ALA A 40 10.44 4.87 8.29
C ALA A 40 9.06 5.30 7.78
N SER A 41 8.14 5.48 8.72
CA SER A 41 6.77 5.95 8.46
C SER A 41 6.78 7.30 7.72
N GLY A 42 5.91 7.46 6.73
CA GLY A 42 5.79 8.69 5.95
C GLY A 42 6.90 8.93 4.93
N ARG A 43 7.97 8.14 4.90
CA ARG A 43 9.01 8.26 3.89
C ARG A 43 8.60 7.57 2.59
N TRP A 44 9.04 8.11 1.46
CA TRP A 44 8.78 7.54 0.14
C TRP A 44 9.92 6.62 -0.27
N LEU A 45 9.63 5.39 -0.69
CA LEU A 45 10.65 4.46 -1.18
C LEU A 45 11.42 5.04 -2.38
N ALA A 46 10.74 5.78 -3.25
CA ALA A 46 11.36 6.47 -4.40
C ALA A 46 12.49 7.44 -4.01
N LYS A 47 12.52 7.89 -2.74
CA LYS A 47 13.52 8.82 -2.21
C LYS A 47 14.68 8.16 -1.49
N ALA A 48 14.77 6.84 -1.52
CA ALA A 48 15.77 6.08 -0.75
C ALA A 48 17.22 6.38 -1.11
N LEU A 49 17.48 6.95 -2.30
CA LEU A 49 18.82 7.37 -2.73
C LEU A 49 19.10 8.84 -2.45
N ASP A 50 18.07 9.66 -2.20
CA ASP A 50 18.17 11.10 -2.05
C ASP A 50 18.26 11.51 -0.57
N GLU A 51 17.62 10.72 0.31
CA GLU A 51 17.50 11.03 1.74
C GLU A 51 17.52 9.75 2.59
N PRO A 52 17.91 9.85 3.89
CA PRO A 52 17.80 8.72 4.80
C PRO A 52 16.33 8.37 5.06
N ILE A 53 15.93 7.18 4.69
CA ILE A 53 14.56 6.69 4.90
C ILE A 53 14.49 5.47 5.82
N PHE A 54 15.61 4.86 6.18
CA PHE A 54 15.64 3.63 6.99
C PHE A 54 15.95 3.93 8.45
N ALA A 55 15.08 3.47 9.34
CA ALA A 55 15.33 3.38 10.75
C ALA A 55 16.04 2.06 11.07
N ALA A 56 17.06 2.13 11.94
CA ALA A 56 17.73 0.97 12.49
C ALA A 56 17.08 0.58 13.82
N LEU A 57 16.73 -0.68 14.00
CA LEU A 57 16.11 -1.17 15.22
C LEU A 57 16.86 -2.39 15.77
N ASP A 58 16.82 -2.56 17.08
CA ASP A 58 17.37 -3.70 17.81
C ASP A 58 16.47 -4.92 17.59
N LEU A 59 16.82 -5.79 16.64
CA LEU A 59 16.03 -6.94 16.27
C LEU A 59 15.82 -7.94 17.42
N PRO A 60 16.85 -8.35 18.18
CA PRO A 60 16.68 -9.22 19.35
C PRO A 60 15.67 -8.67 20.38
N ARG A 61 15.70 -7.36 20.66
CA ARG A 61 14.75 -6.75 21.59
C ARG A 61 13.33 -6.76 21.06
N ILE A 62 13.12 -6.50 19.76
CA ILE A 62 11.77 -6.62 19.13
C ILE A 62 11.27 -8.04 19.24
N LEU A 63 12.08 -9.05 18.87
CA LEU A 63 11.67 -10.45 18.93
C LEU A 63 11.34 -10.89 20.35
N SER A 64 12.12 -10.46 21.34
CA SER A 64 11.81 -10.70 22.76
C SER A 64 10.50 -10.03 23.18
N ALA A 65 10.29 -8.77 22.81
CA ALA A 65 9.07 -8.02 23.11
C ALA A 65 7.82 -8.69 22.48
N LEU A 66 7.92 -9.14 21.22
CA LEU A 66 6.85 -9.89 20.55
C LEU A 66 6.50 -11.19 21.29
N ALA A 67 7.51 -11.95 21.75
CA ALA A 67 7.31 -13.18 22.50
C ALA A 67 6.59 -12.96 23.87
N HIS A 68 6.76 -11.76 24.45
CA HIS A 68 6.14 -11.39 25.73
C HIS A 68 4.88 -10.51 25.57
N ASN A 69 4.40 -10.30 24.34
CA ASN A 69 3.26 -9.41 24.04
C ASN A 69 3.43 -7.97 24.59
N ASP A 70 4.66 -7.44 24.56
CA ASP A 70 4.98 -6.09 25.05
C ASP A 70 4.22 -5.04 24.19
N PRO A 71 3.48 -4.10 24.82
CA PRO A 71 2.79 -3.03 24.10
C PRO A 71 3.72 -2.10 23.32
N ALA A 72 5.00 -2.03 23.62
CA ALA A 72 5.99 -1.28 22.84
C ALA A 72 6.09 -1.75 21.37
N CYS A 73 5.61 -2.97 21.07
CA CYS A 73 5.51 -3.50 19.72
C CYS A 73 4.48 -2.77 18.83
N GLU A 74 3.56 -1.96 19.38
CA GLU A 74 2.61 -1.18 18.58
C GLU A 74 3.31 -0.11 17.72
N THR A 75 4.30 0.57 18.26
CA THR A 75 5.03 1.64 17.54
C THR A 75 6.49 1.30 17.24
N CYS A 76 7.08 0.39 18.01
CA CYS A 76 8.50 0.01 17.96
C CYS A 76 9.50 1.17 18.23
N ASP A 77 9.06 2.34 18.63
CA ASP A 77 9.92 3.50 18.89
C ASP A 77 10.98 3.20 19.95
N ALA A 78 10.64 2.41 20.98
CA ALA A 78 11.55 2.02 22.07
C ALA A 78 12.73 1.13 21.63
N PHE A 79 12.68 0.59 20.41
CA PHE A 79 13.69 -0.31 19.87
C PHE A 79 14.63 0.37 18.86
N VAL A 80 14.43 1.67 18.60
CA VAL A 80 15.25 2.42 17.64
C VAL A 80 16.69 2.54 18.16
N ARG A 81 17.65 2.20 17.31
CA ARG A 81 19.08 2.40 17.49
C ARG A 81 19.44 3.83 17.06
N ALA A 82 19.36 4.78 18.00
CA ALA A 82 19.65 6.19 17.73
C ALA A 82 21.10 6.45 17.29
N ASP A 83 22.01 5.54 17.62
CA ASP A 83 23.41 5.56 17.20
C ASP A 83 23.61 5.19 15.71
N LEU A 84 22.61 4.53 15.09
CA LEU A 84 22.64 4.08 13.69
C LEU A 84 21.60 4.78 12.81
N SER A 85 20.55 5.31 13.40
CA SER A 85 19.44 5.95 12.68
C SER A 85 19.68 7.45 12.50
N ALA A 86 19.27 7.98 11.34
CA ALA A 86 19.16 9.44 11.21
C ALA A 86 18.09 9.99 12.17
N PRO A 87 18.29 11.20 12.73
CA PRO A 87 17.34 11.81 13.66
C PRO A 87 15.94 11.96 13.05
N GLY A 88 14.90 11.76 13.87
CA GLY A 88 13.50 12.01 13.48
C GLY A 88 12.87 10.91 12.61
N LEU A 89 13.55 9.81 12.37
CA LEU A 89 12.95 8.66 11.69
C LEU A 89 12.09 7.85 12.68
N ARG A 90 10.80 7.80 12.42
CA ARG A 90 9.85 6.94 13.14
C ARG A 90 9.68 5.60 12.40
N PRO A 91 9.81 4.45 13.08
CA PRO A 91 9.66 3.15 12.43
C PRO A 91 8.31 3.00 11.69
N SER A 92 8.28 2.16 10.66
CA SER A 92 7.02 1.78 10.03
C SER A 92 6.08 1.13 11.05
N VAL A 93 4.78 1.37 10.90
CA VAL A 93 3.73 0.69 11.70
C VAL A 93 3.77 -0.83 11.54
N GLU A 94 4.37 -1.32 10.45
CA GLU A 94 4.51 -2.75 10.14
C GLU A 94 5.88 -3.33 10.54
N THR A 95 6.65 -2.61 11.34
CA THR A 95 7.98 -3.06 11.81
C THR A 95 7.93 -4.45 12.45
N THR A 96 6.87 -4.77 13.20
CA THR A 96 6.70 -6.09 13.82
C THR A 96 6.54 -7.20 12.79
N LEU A 97 5.87 -6.94 11.67
CA LEU A 97 5.77 -7.85 10.54
C LEU A 97 7.15 -8.14 9.95
N HIS A 98 7.93 -7.09 9.69
CA HIS A 98 9.29 -7.21 9.15
C HIS A 98 10.24 -7.93 10.11
N ALA A 99 10.12 -7.66 11.41
CA ALA A 99 10.94 -8.34 12.43
C ALA A 99 10.59 -9.83 12.54
N GLY A 100 9.29 -10.15 12.59
CA GLY A 100 8.79 -11.48 12.93
C GLY A 100 8.86 -12.50 11.80
N LEU A 101 8.91 -12.08 10.52
CA LEU A 101 9.17 -13.00 9.42
C LEU A 101 10.63 -13.47 9.48
N PRO A 102 10.93 -14.77 9.34
CA PRO A 102 12.28 -15.31 9.56
C PRO A 102 13.29 -14.90 8.48
N GLN A 103 12.83 -14.66 7.25
CA GLN A 103 13.69 -14.33 6.12
C GLN A 103 14.42 -13.00 6.35
N ARG A 104 15.60 -12.87 5.73
CA ARG A 104 16.48 -11.71 5.90
C ARG A 104 15.90 -10.43 5.30
N VAL A 105 15.25 -10.53 4.13
CA VAL A 105 14.68 -9.42 3.37
C VAL A 105 13.16 -9.52 3.36
N VAL A 106 12.48 -8.41 3.65
CA VAL A 106 11.03 -8.33 3.55
C VAL A 106 10.68 -7.08 2.73
N LEU A 107 9.90 -7.28 1.67
CA LEU A 107 9.38 -6.22 0.81
C LEU A 107 7.85 -6.23 0.89
N HIS A 108 7.27 -5.13 1.35
CA HIS A 108 5.83 -4.90 1.29
C HIS A 108 5.53 -3.83 0.25
N VAL A 109 4.66 -4.16 -0.69
CA VAL A 109 4.27 -3.29 -1.81
C VAL A 109 2.76 -3.23 -1.96
N HIS A 110 2.25 -2.06 -2.33
CA HIS A 110 0.86 -1.85 -2.68
C HIS A 110 0.65 -2.12 -4.19
N CYS A 111 1.06 -3.31 -4.62
CA CYS A 111 1.01 -3.73 -6.02
C CYS A 111 -0.43 -3.70 -6.55
N VAL A 112 -0.69 -2.87 -7.54
CA VAL A 112 -2.03 -2.69 -8.15
C VAL A 112 -2.61 -4.01 -8.65
N GLU A 113 -1.78 -4.86 -9.26
CA GLU A 113 -2.22 -6.17 -9.75
C GLU A 113 -2.69 -7.06 -8.59
N THR A 114 -1.94 -7.08 -7.49
CA THR A 114 -2.35 -7.81 -6.27
C THR A 114 -3.60 -7.20 -5.65
N ILE A 115 -3.65 -5.87 -5.49
CA ILE A 115 -4.79 -5.18 -4.88
C ILE A 115 -6.07 -5.44 -5.69
N SER A 116 -6.00 -5.47 -7.03
CA SER A 116 -7.16 -5.71 -7.89
C SER A 116 -7.83 -7.09 -7.69
N HIS A 117 -7.11 -8.05 -7.11
CA HIS A 117 -7.66 -9.32 -6.62
C HIS A 117 -8.00 -9.25 -5.13
N ALA A 118 -7.13 -8.62 -4.35
CA ALA A 118 -7.24 -8.58 -2.88
C ALA A 118 -8.46 -7.80 -2.36
N VAL A 119 -9.02 -6.92 -3.18
CA VAL A 119 -10.25 -6.18 -2.85
C VAL A 119 -11.53 -6.95 -3.17
N LEU A 120 -11.47 -8.18 -3.71
CA LEU A 120 -12.64 -8.95 -4.08
C LEU A 120 -13.09 -9.90 -2.96
N GLU A 121 -14.40 -10.10 -2.82
CA GLU A 121 -14.97 -11.06 -1.85
C GLU A 121 -14.45 -12.48 -2.07
N ASP A 122 -14.22 -12.88 -3.32
CA ASP A 122 -13.69 -14.19 -3.73
C ASP A 122 -12.19 -14.13 -4.08
N GLY A 123 -11.48 -13.09 -3.67
CA GLY A 123 -10.08 -12.84 -4.03
C GLY A 123 -9.14 -14.00 -3.74
N ALA A 124 -9.27 -14.64 -2.57
CA ALA A 124 -8.47 -15.81 -2.19
C ALA A 124 -8.63 -16.97 -3.20
N ALA A 125 -9.86 -17.26 -3.61
CA ALA A 125 -10.15 -18.33 -4.57
C ALA A 125 -9.61 -18.02 -5.96
N ARG A 126 -9.64 -16.74 -6.37
CA ARG A 126 -9.10 -16.31 -7.68
C ARG A 126 -7.58 -16.34 -7.73
N VAL A 127 -6.93 -15.97 -6.63
CA VAL A 127 -5.46 -15.92 -6.55
C VAL A 127 -4.85 -17.33 -6.46
N ALA A 128 -5.52 -18.28 -5.83
CA ALA A 128 -5.00 -19.61 -5.57
C ALA A 128 -4.44 -20.32 -6.82
N PRO A 129 -5.17 -20.46 -7.93
CA PRO A 129 -4.63 -21.11 -9.13
C PRO A 129 -3.52 -20.30 -9.82
N LEU A 130 -3.50 -18.96 -9.65
CA LEU A 130 -2.49 -18.09 -10.26
C LEU A 130 -1.15 -18.18 -9.53
N LEU A 131 -1.16 -18.46 -8.23
CA LEU A 131 0.04 -18.58 -7.40
C LEU A 131 0.42 -20.05 -7.12
N ASP A 132 -0.20 -21.01 -7.83
CA ASP A 132 0.15 -22.42 -7.70
C ASP A 132 1.65 -22.66 -7.87
N GLY A 133 2.22 -23.55 -7.03
CA GLY A 133 3.65 -23.84 -6.98
C GLY A 133 4.51 -22.81 -6.22
N LEU A 134 3.94 -21.72 -5.71
CA LEU A 134 4.61 -20.80 -4.78
C LEU A 134 4.20 -21.11 -3.33
N LYS A 135 5.09 -20.82 -2.39
CA LYS A 135 4.75 -20.86 -0.96
C LYS A 135 4.07 -19.56 -0.55
N TRP A 136 2.77 -19.50 -0.72
CA TRP A 136 1.99 -18.31 -0.46
C TRP A 136 0.89 -18.52 0.58
N ALA A 137 0.43 -17.42 1.18
CA ALA A 137 -0.71 -17.42 2.08
C ALA A 137 -1.62 -16.22 1.81
N TRP A 138 -2.94 -16.41 1.96
CA TRP A 138 -3.92 -15.34 2.03
C TRP A 138 -4.12 -14.94 3.48
N VAL A 139 -4.09 -13.64 3.75
CA VAL A 139 -4.36 -13.10 5.07
C VAL A 139 -5.64 -12.25 4.98
N PRO A 140 -6.71 -12.62 5.70
CA PRO A 140 -7.92 -11.82 5.78
C PRO A 140 -7.62 -10.39 6.24
N TYR A 141 -8.49 -9.44 5.85
CA TYR A 141 -8.28 -8.06 6.26
C TYR A 141 -8.18 -7.93 7.78
N THR A 142 -7.14 -7.30 8.21
CA THR A 142 -6.88 -6.91 9.59
C THR A 142 -6.18 -5.55 9.55
N ARG A 143 -6.47 -4.67 10.51
CA ARG A 143 -5.81 -3.37 10.62
C ARG A 143 -4.28 -3.55 10.56
N PRO A 144 -3.56 -2.77 9.74
CA PRO A 144 -2.10 -2.82 9.64
C PRO A 144 -1.39 -2.69 11.00
N GLY A 145 -0.13 -3.09 11.05
CA GLY A 145 0.70 -3.06 12.26
C GLY A 145 0.64 -4.36 13.06
N LEU A 146 0.75 -4.26 14.38
CA LEU A 146 0.81 -5.43 15.27
C LEU A 146 -0.40 -6.37 15.16
N PRO A 147 -1.66 -5.89 15.01
CA PRO A 147 -2.80 -6.78 14.77
C PRO A 147 -2.63 -7.64 13.52
N LEU A 148 -2.20 -7.05 12.41
CA LEU A 148 -1.94 -7.78 11.15
C LEU A 148 -0.84 -8.84 11.35
N PHE A 149 0.27 -8.49 12.00
CA PHE A 149 1.34 -9.45 12.29
C PHE A 149 0.82 -10.67 13.08
N ARG A 150 -0.06 -10.46 14.05
CA ARG A 150 -0.64 -11.55 14.87
C ARG A 150 -1.54 -12.52 14.10
N THR A 151 -2.03 -12.13 12.92
CA THR A 151 -2.84 -13.00 12.06
C THR A 151 -2.02 -13.84 11.09
N ILE A 152 -0.72 -13.53 10.95
CA ILE A 152 0.14 -14.24 10.03
C ILE A 152 0.60 -15.57 10.65
N THR A 153 0.40 -16.64 9.88
CA THR A 153 1.05 -17.92 10.17
C THR A 153 2.38 -17.97 9.41
N PRO A 154 3.52 -18.02 10.10
CA PRO A 154 4.83 -18.12 9.41
C PRO A 154 4.92 -19.39 8.58
N GLY A 155 5.74 -19.33 7.51
CA GLY A 155 6.03 -20.50 6.66
C GLY A 155 5.80 -20.27 5.16
N ALA A 156 5.18 -19.15 4.78
CA ALA A 156 5.11 -18.72 3.40
C ALA A 156 6.28 -17.76 3.04
N ASP A 157 6.60 -17.69 1.75
CA ASP A 157 7.57 -16.73 1.21
C ASP A 157 6.86 -15.48 0.67
N LEU A 158 5.52 -15.53 0.52
CA LEU A 158 4.70 -14.38 0.15
C LEU A 158 3.32 -14.44 0.80
N TYR A 159 2.78 -13.27 1.07
CA TYR A 159 1.46 -13.08 1.70
C TYR A 159 0.66 -12.08 0.88
N VAL A 160 -0.54 -12.47 0.46
CA VAL A 160 -1.52 -11.57 -0.13
C VAL A 160 -2.45 -11.11 0.98
N PHE A 161 -2.41 -9.82 1.28
CA PHE A 161 -3.27 -9.21 2.30
C PHE A 161 -4.58 -8.73 1.68
N ALA A 162 -5.69 -9.28 2.12
CA ALA A 162 -7.02 -8.83 1.70
C ALA A 162 -7.16 -7.32 1.93
N ASN A 163 -7.70 -6.60 0.94
CA ASN A 163 -7.90 -5.14 1.00
C ASN A 163 -6.65 -4.34 1.36
N HIS A 164 -5.42 -4.80 0.98
CA HIS A 164 -4.22 -4.08 1.37
C HIS A 164 -3.10 -4.19 0.31
N GLY A 165 -2.44 -5.34 0.16
CA GLY A 165 -1.30 -5.44 -0.74
C GLY A 165 -0.58 -6.78 -0.70
N LEU A 166 0.72 -6.75 -1.01
CA LEU A 166 1.60 -7.91 -1.11
C LEU A 166 2.80 -7.76 -0.18
N VAL A 167 3.10 -8.80 0.57
CA VAL A 167 4.40 -8.96 1.24
C VAL A 167 5.14 -10.14 0.63
N VAL A 168 6.41 -9.96 0.35
CA VAL A 168 7.34 -11.04 0.01
C VAL A 168 8.50 -11.05 0.98
N ALA A 169 8.98 -12.24 1.30
CA ALA A 169 10.09 -12.47 2.20
C ALA A 169 11.08 -13.47 1.56
N ALA A 170 12.36 -13.14 1.57
CA ALA A 170 13.42 -13.97 1.00
C ALA A 170 14.74 -13.74 1.74
N ASP A 171 15.74 -14.61 1.47
CA ASP A 171 17.04 -14.47 2.11
C ASP A 171 17.96 -13.47 1.39
N THR A 172 17.65 -13.12 0.12
CA THR A 172 18.39 -12.10 -0.65
C THR A 172 17.47 -11.08 -1.30
N LEU A 173 18.01 -9.89 -1.59
CA LEU A 173 17.28 -8.82 -2.27
C LEU A 173 16.83 -9.25 -3.68
N GLU A 174 17.71 -9.94 -4.41
CA GLU A 174 17.44 -10.42 -5.76
C GLU A 174 16.27 -11.40 -5.78
N ALA A 175 16.25 -12.36 -4.84
CA ALA A 175 15.16 -13.32 -4.72
C ALA A 175 13.84 -12.63 -4.36
N ALA A 176 13.86 -11.66 -3.44
CA ALA A 176 12.68 -10.89 -3.07
C ALA A 176 12.12 -10.07 -4.25
N VAL A 177 12.97 -9.36 -4.99
CA VAL A 177 12.59 -8.60 -6.19
C VAL A 177 12.04 -9.52 -7.28
N ALA A 178 12.70 -10.64 -7.54
CA ALA A 178 12.24 -11.64 -8.52
C ALA A 178 10.85 -12.20 -8.14
N LEU A 179 10.61 -12.39 -6.85
CA LEU A 179 9.30 -12.86 -6.35
C LEU A 179 8.22 -11.79 -6.53
N VAL A 180 8.47 -10.51 -6.20
CA VAL A 180 7.55 -9.38 -6.50
C VAL A 180 7.21 -9.36 -7.99
N ALA A 181 8.22 -9.42 -8.86
CA ALA A 181 8.00 -9.40 -10.31
C ALA A 181 7.21 -10.62 -10.81
N THR A 182 7.46 -11.80 -10.22
CA THR A 182 6.74 -13.03 -10.58
C THR A 182 5.28 -12.96 -10.18
N VAL A 183 4.98 -12.50 -8.96
CA VAL A 183 3.61 -12.31 -8.48
C VAL A 183 2.88 -11.28 -9.33
N GLY A 184 3.50 -10.11 -9.61
CA GLY A 184 2.91 -9.08 -10.45
C GLY A 184 2.51 -9.61 -11.84
N ARG A 185 3.39 -10.40 -12.48
CA ARG A 185 3.05 -11.02 -13.79
C ARG A 185 1.92 -12.05 -13.68
N ARG A 186 1.91 -12.89 -12.64
CA ARG A 186 0.90 -13.94 -12.46
C ARG A 186 -0.48 -13.38 -12.12
N LEU A 187 -0.51 -12.27 -11.38
CA LEU A 187 -1.73 -11.59 -10.97
C LEU A 187 -2.17 -10.48 -11.94
N ALA A 188 -1.46 -10.29 -13.05
CA ALA A 188 -1.78 -9.25 -14.02
C ALA A 188 -3.22 -9.36 -14.52
N ARG A 189 -3.96 -8.25 -14.44
CA ARG A 189 -5.32 -8.12 -14.94
C ARG A 189 -5.38 -7.08 -16.07
N PRO A 190 -6.10 -7.35 -17.17
CA PRO A 190 -6.26 -6.37 -18.23
C PRO A 190 -7.10 -5.18 -17.75
N LEU A 191 -6.79 -4.01 -18.29
CA LEU A 191 -7.66 -2.84 -18.12
C LEU A 191 -9.01 -3.12 -18.80
N GLN A 192 -10.10 -2.80 -18.10
CA GLN A 192 -11.44 -2.92 -18.65
C GLN A 192 -11.69 -1.81 -19.67
N PRO A 193 -12.34 -2.11 -20.80
CA PRO A 193 -12.66 -1.12 -21.82
C PRO A 193 -13.51 0.02 -21.23
N ALA A 194 -13.02 1.24 -21.37
CA ALA A 194 -13.77 2.44 -21.04
C ALA A 194 -14.35 3.08 -22.32
N PRO A 195 -15.58 3.61 -22.29
CA PRO A 195 -16.15 4.26 -23.47
C PRO A 195 -15.37 5.53 -23.81
N THR A 196 -15.07 5.73 -25.09
CA THR A 196 -14.51 7.00 -25.56
C THR A 196 -15.59 8.07 -25.54
N ARG A 197 -15.39 9.17 -24.81
CA ARG A 197 -16.32 10.29 -24.71
C ARG A 197 -15.64 11.62 -25.00
N SER A 198 -16.42 12.60 -25.46
CA SER A 198 -15.97 13.99 -25.53
C SER A 198 -15.85 14.55 -24.11
N ALA A 199 -14.78 15.31 -23.83
CA ALA A 199 -14.57 15.97 -22.53
C ALA A 199 -15.61 17.07 -22.23
N ARG A 200 -16.39 17.47 -23.24
CA ARG A 200 -17.41 18.50 -23.12
C ARG A 200 -18.45 18.13 -22.03
N GLY A 201 -18.54 18.94 -20.99
CA GLY A 201 -19.45 18.73 -19.86
C GLY A 201 -18.88 17.95 -18.66
N VAL A 202 -17.61 17.48 -18.76
CA VAL A 202 -16.90 16.85 -17.64
C VAL A 202 -15.84 17.80 -17.05
N GLU A 203 -15.33 18.75 -17.86
CA GLU A 203 -14.40 19.77 -17.40
C GLU A 203 -14.97 20.59 -16.25
N ARG A 204 -14.17 20.82 -15.21
CA ARG A 204 -14.56 21.57 -14.01
C ARG A 204 -13.44 22.53 -13.62
N ALA A 205 -13.77 23.78 -13.36
CA ALA A 205 -12.80 24.78 -12.90
C ALA A 205 -12.15 24.33 -11.58
N GLY A 206 -10.83 24.46 -11.50
CA GLY A 206 -10.02 24.04 -10.35
C GLY A 206 -9.72 22.53 -10.31
N TYR A 207 -9.98 21.82 -11.42
CA TYR A 207 -9.70 20.40 -11.58
C TYR A 207 -8.98 20.12 -12.90
N ARG A 208 -8.12 19.09 -12.89
CA ARG A 208 -7.47 18.51 -14.08
C ARG A 208 -7.63 17.00 -14.09
N PHE A 209 -7.48 16.38 -15.26
CA PHE A 209 -7.41 14.92 -15.33
C PHE A 209 -6.12 14.39 -14.70
N ALA A 210 -6.21 13.35 -13.91
CA ALA A 210 -5.06 12.62 -13.40
C ALA A 210 -4.35 11.86 -14.54
N ASP A 211 -3.05 11.62 -14.39
CA ASP A 211 -2.30 10.68 -15.24
C ASP A 211 -2.63 9.23 -14.80
N ALA A 212 -3.77 8.74 -15.28
CA ALA A 212 -4.34 7.47 -14.87
C ALA A 212 -5.27 6.91 -15.97
N PRO A 213 -5.67 5.62 -15.93
CA PRO A 213 -6.61 5.06 -16.88
C PRO A 213 -7.99 5.74 -16.85
N ALA A 214 -8.63 5.82 -18.01
CA ALA A 214 -10.06 6.12 -18.08
C ALA A 214 -10.88 4.98 -17.47
N LEU A 215 -11.97 5.31 -16.79
CA LEU A 215 -12.77 4.36 -16.04
C LEU A 215 -14.06 3.93 -16.79
N ALA A 216 -14.30 2.64 -16.83
CA ALA A 216 -15.57 2.09 -17.28
C ALA A 216 -16.71 2.46 -16.30
N PRO A 217 -18.00 2.48 -16.73
CA PRO A 217 -19.11 2.84 -15.84
C PRO A 217 -19.21 2.01 -14.57
N HIS A 218 -18.92 0.71 -14.62
CA HIS A 218 -18.92 -0.15 -13.43
C HIS A 218 -17.76 0.17 -12.49
N ALA A 219 -16.57 0.50 -13.02
CA ALA A 219 -15.42 0.90 -12.23
C ALA A 219 -15.70 2.20 -11.45
N VAL A 220 -16.38 3.17 -12.07
CA VAL A 220 -16.84 4.39 -11.38
C VAL A 220 -17.81 4.05 -10.26
N ARG A 221 -18.82 3.19 -10.51
CA ARG A 221 -19.77 2.75 -9.46
C ARG A 221 -19.06 2.07 -8.30
N PHE A 222 -18.10 1.18 -8.57
CA PHE A 222 -17.35 0.48 -7.53
C PHE A 222 -16.53 1.45 -6.69
N ALA A 223 -15.79 2.38 -7.33
CA ALA A 223 -14.97 3.34 -6.60
C ALA A 223 -15.78 4.40 -5.82
N ALA A 224 -17.02 4.65 -6.22
CA ALA A 224 -17.93 5.52 -5.51
C ALA A 224 -18.68 4.86 -4.35
N ALA A 225 -18.77 3.53 -4.34
CA ALA A 225 -19.57 2.80 -3.35
C ALA A 225 -18.89 2.67 -1.98
N GLY A 226 -17.57 2.81 -1.89
CA GLY A 226 -16.83 2.71 -0.63
C GLY A 226 -15.33 2.58 -0.84
N ALA A 227 -14.57 2.57 0.23
CA ALA A 227 -13.13 2.39 0.20
C ALA A 227 -12.75 0.89 0.15
N TYR A 228 -11.70 0.56 -0.63
CA TYR A 228 -11.26 -0.83 -0.83
C TYR A 228 -10.02 -1.19 -0.01
N TYR A 229 -9.15 -0.23 0.33
CA TYR A 229 -7.88 -0.44 1.00
C TYR A 229 -7.51 0.77 1.86
N PRO A 230 -6.60 0.63 2.85
CA PRO A 230 -6.33 1.67 3.85
C PRO A 230 -5.98 3.03 3.24
N ASP A 231 -5.03 3.07 2.30
CA ASP A 231 -4.61 4.34 1.70
C ASP A 231 -5.71 5.02 0.89
N HIS A 232 -6.63 4.27 0.27
CA HIS A 232 -7.83 4.84 -0.36
C HIS A 232 -8.64 5.62 0.68
N LEU A 233 -8.98 4.96 1.80
CA LEU A 233 -9.79 5.57 2.85
C LEU A 233 -9.11 6.79 3.47
N VAL A 234 -7.84 6.63 3.85
CA VAL A 234 -7.07 7.64 4.62
C VAL A 234 -6.86 8.93 3.83
N PHE A 235 -6.64 8.85 2.53
CA PHE A 235 -6.27 10.01 1.69
C PHE A 235 -7.36 10.49 0.75
N LEU A 236 -8.36 9.66 0.43
CA LEU A 236 -9.43 10.04 -0.52
C LEU A 236 -10.84 9.96 0.10
N GLY A 237 -11.00 9.32 1.27
CA GLY A 237 -12.27 9.15 1.94
C GLY A 237 -12.97 7.84 1.62
N SER A 238 -14.16 7.65 2.18
CA SER A 238 -14.95 6.41 2.14
C SER A 238 -15.57 6.07 0.79
N GLY A 239 -15.46 6.95 -0.20
CA GLY A 239 -15.94 6.73 -1.57
C GLY A 239 -15.71 7.97 -2.41
N ALA A 240 -15.34 7.79 -3.67
CA ALA A 240 -15.06 8.91 -4.56
C ALA A 240 -16.37 9.58 -5.04
N ALA A 241 -16.38 10.91 -5.13
CA ALA A 241 -17.49 11.63 -5.73
C ALA A 241 -17.61 11.31 -7.23
N THR A 242 -18.83 11.30 -7.77
CA THR A 242 -19.05 11.15 -9.22
C THR A 242 -19.49 12.49 -9.82
N ILE A 243 -19.31 12.64 -11.13
CA ILE A 243 -19.69 13.90 -11.83
C ILE A 243 -21.18 14.23 -11.65
N ASP A 244 -22.01 13.22 -11.51
CA ASP A 244 -23.48 13.39 -11.39
C ASP A 244 -23.93 13.67 -9.94
N SER A 245 -23.07 13.41 -8.94
CA SER A 245 -23.42 13.52 -7.51
C SER A 245 -22.48 14.43 -6.71
N VAL A 246 -21.60 15.16 -7.38
CA VAL A 246 -20.56 15.95 -6.73
C VAL A 246 -21.17 17.13 -5.93
N VAL A 247 -20.78 17.21 -4.65
CA VAL A 247 -21.09 18.33 -3.75
C VAL A 247 -19.79 18.94 -3.25
N GLY A 248 -19.72 20.27 -3.27
CA GLY A 248 -18.50 20.98 -2.83
C GLY A 248 -17.30 20.79 -3.75
N SER A 249 -16.13 20.65 -3.15
CA SER A 249 -14.84 20.50 -3.85
C SER A 249 -14.09 19.28 -3.35
N PRO A 250 -14.57 18.05 -3.63
CA PRO A 250 -13.90 16.84 -3.19
C PRO A 250 -12.52 16.70 -3.85
N PRO A 251 -11.57 15.93 -3.26
CA PRO A 251 -10.24 15.75 -3.81
C PRO A 251 -10.26 15.08 -5.19
N VAL A 252 -11.22 14.18 -5.42
CA VAL A 252 -11.35 13.37 -6.64
C VAL A 252 -12.79 13.32 -7.09
N ILE A 253 -13.02 13.45 -8.40
CA ILE A 253 -14.33 13.27 -9.04
C ILE A 253 -14.16 12.24 -10.16
N LEU A 254 -15.06 11.26 -10.21
CA LEU A 254 -15.05 10.21 -11.22
C LEU A 254 -16.13 10.43 -12.27
N ALA A 255 -15.79 10.18 -13.52
CA ALA A 255 -16.72 10.22 -14.65
C ALA A 255 -16.47 9.03 -15.58
N PRO A 256 -17.53 8.31 -16.01
CA PRO A 256 -17.35 7.19 -16.94
C PRO A 256 -16.76 7.62 -18.27
N GLY A 257 -15.70 6.94 -18.71
CA GLY A 257 -14.99 7.24 -19.97
C GLY A 257 -13.82 8.19 -19.80
N PHE A 258 -13.50 8.62 -18.57
CA PHE A 258 -12.41 9.56 -18.29
C PHE A 258 -11.50 9.07 -17.17
N PRO A 259 -10.21 9.52 -17.16
CA PRO A 259 -9.40 9.47 -15.94
C PRO A 259 -10.08 10.26 -14.81
N PRO A 260 -9.74 10.00 -13.54
CA PRO A 260 -10.21 10.83 -12.43
C PRO A 260 -9.90 12.31 -12.66
N LEU A 261 -10.85 13.17 -12.32
CA LEU A 261 -10.62 14.59 -12.13
C LEU A 261 -10.09 14.80 -10.72
N VAL A 262 -8.96 15.45 -10.59
CA VAL A 262 -8.30 15.76 -9.32
C VAL A 262 -8.20 17.28 -9.16
N ARG A 263 -8.36 17.79 -7.94
CA ARG A 263 -8.18 19.23 -7.68
C ARG A 263 -6.77 19.67 -8.11
N ASP A 264 -6.65 20.88 -8.64
CA ASP A 264 -5.36 21.43 -9.10
C ASP A 264 -4.35 21.63 -7.96
N ASP A 265 -4.85 21.90 -6.75
CA ASP A 265 -4.09 22.11 -5.52
C ASP A 265 -3.88 20.83 -4.68
N LEU A 266 -4.24 19.67 -5.23
CA LEU A 266 -4.12 18.41 -4.50
C LEU A 266 -2.66 18.08 -4.20
N ALA A 267 -2.36 17.77 -2.94
CA ALA A 267 -1.03 17.41 -2.50
C ALA A 267 -0.51 16.12 -3.17
N PRO A 268 0.81 15.89 -3.21
CA PRO A 268 1.40 14.73 -3.91
C PRO A 268 0.88 13.38 -3.45
N THR A 269 0.65 13.18 -2.15
CA THR A 269 0.17 11.88 -1.63
C THR A 269 -1.26 11.55 -2.09
N PRO A 270 -2.29 12.37 -1.86
CA PRO A 270 -3.63 12.07 -2.36
C PRO A 270 -3.70 12.05 -3.90
N LEU A 271 -2.83 12.80 -4.60
CA LEU A 271 -2.73 12.71 -6.05
C LEU A 271 -2.25 11.31 -6.51
N ALA A 272 -1.21 10.76 -5.88
CA ALA A 272 -0.74 9.40 -6.15
C ALA A 272 -1.80 8.34 -5.81
N MET A 273 -2.57 8.56 -4.72
CA MET A 273 -3.65 7.66 -4.33
C MET A 273 -4.83 7.71 -5.31
N ALA A 274 -5.15 8.87 -5.88
CA ALA A 274 -6.16 8.97 -6.94
C ALA A 274 -5.76 8.17 -8.19
N GLY A 275 -4.48 8.19 -8.55
CA GLY A 275 -3.93 7.34 -9.61
C GLY A 275 -4.06 5.85 -9.28
N CYS A 276 -3.68 5.44 -8.06
CA CYS A 276 -3.82 4.05 -7.60
C CYS A 276 -5.28 3.58 -7.63
N LEU A 277 -6.21 4.40 -7.12
CA LEU A 277 -7.64 4.09 -7.16
C LEU A 277 -8.11 3.81 -8.59
N ALA A 278 -7.70 4.64 -9.54
CA ALA A 278 -8.05 4.45 -10.95
C ALA A 278 -7.39 3.18 -11.53
N ASP A 279 -6.12 2.94 -11.24
CA ASP A 279 -5.40 1.77 -11.72
C ASP A 279 -6.04 0.46 -11.20
N VAL A 280 -6.45 0.43 -9.94
CA VAL A 280 -7.18 -0.72 -9.35
C VAL A 280 -8.58 -0.84 -9.97
N ALA A 281 -9.37 0.24 -9.94
CA ALA A 281 -10.76 0.22 -10.42
C ALA A 281 -10.86 -0.13 -11.90
N ALA A 282 -9.93 0.35 -12.74
CA ALA A 282 -9.89 0.03 -14.17
C ALA A 282 -9.61 -1.45 -14.47
N ARG A 283 -9.14 -2.24 -13.50
CA ARG A 283 -8.89 -3.68 -13.63
C ARG A 283 -10.05 -4.55 -13.14
N LEU A 284 -11.02 -3.96 -12.44
CA LEU A 284 -12.19 -4.70 -11.96
C LEU A 284 -13.17 -4.96 -13.13
N ALA A 285 -13.60 -6.19 -13.26
CA ALA A 285 -14.59 -6.59 -14.29
C ALA A 285 -16.02 -6.23 -13.84
N PRO A 286 -16.98 -6.12 -14.77
CA PRO A 286 -18.36 -5.74 -14.44
C PRO A 286 -19.07 -6.64 -13.44
N ASP A 287 -18.69 -7.92 -13.38
CA ASP A 287 -19.22 -8.96 -12.51
C ASP A 287 -18.41 -9.18 -11.22
N ASP A 288 -17.32 -8.44 -11.04
CA ASP A 288 -16.57 -8.45 -9.80
C ASP A 288 -17.40 -7.92 -8.64
N ARG A 289 -17.13 -8.43 -7.44
CA ARG A 289 -17.75 -8.00 -6.20
C ARG A 289 -16.67 -7.48 -5.23
N PRO A 290 -16.42 -6.16 -5.25
CA PRO A 290 -15.49 -5.56 -4.31
C PRO A 290 -16.00 -5.68 -2.87
N ARG A 291 -15.11 -6.06 -1.94
CA ARG A 291 -15.33 -5.93 -0.51
C ARG A 291 -14.92 -4.54 -0.08
N TYR A 292 -15.85 -3.80 0.47
CA TYR A 292 -15.61 -2.48 1.06
C TYR A 292 -15.34 -2.60 2.56
N PHE A 293 -14.71 -1.58 3.13
CA PHE A 293 -14.61 -1.48 4.57
C PHE A 293 -15.98 -1.29 5.21
N THR A 294 -16.17 -1.90 6.36
CA THR A 294 -17.31 -1.63 7.23
C THR A 294 -17.11 -0.29 7.94
N ALA A 295 -18.18 0.32 8.45
CA ALA A 295 -18.10 1.56 9.22
C ALA A 295 -17.12 1.45 10.42
N GLN A 296 -17.03 0.27 11.05
CA GLN A 296 -16.10 0.04 12.15
C GLN A 296 -14.65 0.01 11.66
N GLU A 297 -14.36 -0.68 10.55
CA GLU A 297 -13.01 -0.72 9.96
C GLU A 297 -12.56 0.67 9.49
N GLU A 298 -13.46 1.47 8.91
CA GLU A 298 -13.20 2.86 8.54
C GLU A 298 -12.88 3.70 9.78
N HIS A 299 -13.69 3.57 10.84
CA HIS A 299 -13.46 4.27 12.10
C HIS A 299 -12.10 3.91 12.70
N ASP A 300 -11.78 2.63 12.77
CA ASP A 300 -10.53 2.13 13.38
C ASP A 300 -9.28 2.62 12.63
N LEU A 301 -9.37 2.79 11.30
CA LEU A 301 -8.27 3.34 10.49
C LEU A 301 -8.16 4.86 10.65
N THR A 302 -9.26 5.59 10.53
CA THR A 302 -9.23 7.07 10.51
C THR A 302 -8.96 7.68 11.88
N HIS A 303 -9.17 6.94 12.97
CA HIS A 303 -8.89 7.38 14.35
C HIS A 303 -7.64 6.74 14.94
N TRP A 304 -6.84 6.06 14.13
CA TRP A 304 -5.59 5.48 14.58
C TRP A 304 -4.45 6.51 14.55
N ASP A 305 -3.76 6.69 15.68
CA ASP A 305 -2.70 7.69 15.85
C ASP A 305 -1.61 7.61 14.77
N ALA A 306 -1.31 6.41 14.30
CA ALA A 306 -0.31 6.23 13.24
C ALA A 306 -0.76 6.80 11.89
N GLU A 307 -2.04 6.68 11.55
CA GLU A 307 -2.59 7.27 10.31
C GLU A 307 -2.81 8.79 10.46
N ILE A 308 -3.22 9.27 11.65
CA ILE A 308 -3.26 10.70 11.96
C ILE A 308 -1.86 11.31 11.80
N TYR A 309 -0.81 10.64 12.29
CA TYR A 309 0.57 11.05 12.08
C TYR A 309 0.94 11.08 10.59
N ARG A 310 0.63 10.04 9.81
CA ARG A 310 0.91 10.01 8.36
C ARG A 310 0.24 11.16 7.62
N GLN A 311 -1.00 11.49 7.97
CA GLN A 311 -1.74 12.61 7.36
C GLN A 311 -1.16 13.98 7.76
N SER A 312 -0.52 14.11 8.92
CA SER A 312 0.12 15.36 9.36
C SER A 312 1.46 15.67 8.68
N LEU A 313 2.02 14.72 7.93
CA LEU A 313 3.31 14.92 7.27
C LEU A 313 3.22 15.83 6.04
N PRO A 314 4.29 16.58 5.70
CA PRO A 314 4.33 17.41 4.51
C PRO A 314 4.00 16.62 3.23
N GLY A 315 3.10 17.15 2.40
CA GLY A 315 2.67 16.51 1.15
C GLY A 315 1.58 15.45 1.30
N SER A 316 1.01 15.28 2.51
CA SER A 316 -0.05 14.30 2.80
C SER A 316 -1.44 14.92 2.86
N ALA A 317 -1.56 16.23 3.04
CA ALA A 317 -2.83 16.97 3.15
C ALA A 317 -3.19 17.69 1.85
#